data_9045809d5d57beb7cea65ff4f4820832
#
_entry.id   9045809d5d57beb7cea65ff4f4820832
#
_cell.length_a   1.000
_cell.length_b   1.000
_cell.length_c   1.000
_cell.angle_alpha   90.00
_cell.angle_beta   90.00
_cell.angle_gamma   90.00
#
_symmetry.space_group_name_H-M   'P 1'
#
loop_
_entity.id
_entity.type
_entity.pdbx_description
1 polymer ?
#
loop_
_entity_poly.entity_id
_entity_poly.type
_entity_poly.pdbx_seq_one_letter_code
_entity_poly.pdbx_strand_id
1 'polypeptide(L)'
;MQKVVKIITTSTLLSICAIYFPAIATAAPTKKPTPVICKPTTAKAHTVKNIIPPEVKPPFKNRTFTFTTNCGEIVIQANGKSAPITVTALAALANGGFYNKTFCHRLVTDEIYVLQCGDPTGTGKGGPNFTYRAENLPQAVEANYPAGTVAMANNGANTNGSQFFIVYEDTSMDPNYTIWGRVTKGLEIVKAIAKEGVVDGTSEGLPKQMIAIERVRVR
;
A
#
# COMPACT_ATOMS: atom_id res chain seq x y z
N MET A 1 -65.88 -27.32 -67.83
CA MET A 1 -64.44 -26.88 -67.93
C MET A 1 -64.33 -25.52 -67.28
N GLN A 2 -63.93 -25.51 -65.98
CA GLN A 2 -63.75 -24.28 -65.22
C GLN A 2 -62.25 -23.92 -65.22
N LYS A 3 -61.93 -22.71 -65.68
CA LYS A 3 -60.61 -22.18 -65.68
C LYS A 3 -60.36 -21.54 -64.30
N VAL A 4 -59.37 -22.05 -63.56
CA VAL A 4 -58.89 -21.48 -62.29
C VAL A 4 -57.83 -20.39 -62.58
N VAL A 5 -58.13 -19.17 -62.20
CA VAL A 5 -57.19 -18.02 -62.28
C VAL A 5 -56.41 -18.02 -61.00
N LYS A 6 -55.08 -18.17 -61.10
CA LYS A 6 -54.16 -18.00 -59.98
C LYS A 6 -53.78 -16.49 -59.85
N ILE A 7 -54.12 -15.87 -58.72
CA ILE A 7 -53.68 -14.55 -58.33
C ILE A 7 -52.32 -14.70 -57.62
N ILE A 8 -51.30 -14.09 -58.18
CA ILE A 8 -49.96 -14.03 -57.56
C ILE A 8 -49.87 -12.69 -56.79
N THR A 9 -49.89 -12.75 -55.47
CA THR A 9 -49.66 -11.61 -54.61
C THR A 9 -48.16 -11.49 -54.36
N THR A 10 -47.53 -10.49 -54.92
CA THR A 10 -46.13 -10.08 -54.62
C THR A 10 -46.07 -9.32 -53.31
N SER A 11 -45.51 -9.92 -52.32
CA SER A 11 -45.26 -9.32 -51.01
C SER A 11 -43.86 -8.62 -51.02
N THR A 12 -43.89 -7.31 -51.02
CA THR A 12 -42.65 -6.47 -50.93
C THR A 12 -42.19 -6.39 -49.48
N LEU A 13 -41.12 -7.09 -49.11
CA LEU A 13 -40.44 -6.92 -47.83
C LEU A 13 -39.64 -5.62 -47.85
N LEU A 14 -40.07 -4.62 -47.07
CA LEU A 14 -39.25 -3.47 -46.74
C LEU A 14 -38.20 -3.91 -45.69
N SER A 15 -36.94 -4.00 -46.11
CA SER A 15 -35.81 -4.24 -45.23
C SER A 15 -35.43 -2.91 -44.56
N ILE A 16 -35.74 -2.76 -43.24
CA ILE A 16 -35.34 -1.63 -42.44
C ILE A 16 -33.90 -1.89 -42.01
N CYS A 17 -32.96 -1.21 -42.67
CA CYS A 17 -31.54 -1.21 -42.27
C CYS A 17 -31.37 -0.33 -41.03
N ALA A 18 -31.30 -0.94 -39.85
CA ALA A 18 -30.99 -0.22 -38.61
C ALA A 18 -29.51 0.17 -38.61
N ILE A 19 -29.25 1.47 -38.78
CA ILE A 19 -27.90 2.03 -38.69
C ILE A 19 -27.48 2.06 -37.20
N TYR A 20 -26.65 1.10 -36.81
CA TYR A 20 -26.04 1.09 -35.48
C TYR A 20 -24.93 2.16 -35.44
N PHE A 21 -25.17 3.30 -34.76
CA PHE A 21 -24.13 4.23 -34.40
C PHE A 21 -23.46 3.69 -33.15
N PRO A 22 -22.13 3.43 -33.17
CA PRO A 22 -21.42 3.11 -31.95
C PRO A 22 -21.39 4.36 -31.08
N ALA A 23 -21.91 4.26 -29.84
CA ALA A 23 -21.78 5.31 -28.85
C ALA A 23 -20.28 5.51 -28.54
N ILE A 24 -19.73 6.65 -28.92
CA ILE A 24 -18.39 7.07 -28.54
C ILE A 24 -18.45 7.35 -27.04
N ALA A 25 -17.96 6.42 -26.22
CA ALA A 25 -17.76 6.64 -24.79
C ALA A 25 -16.69 7.72 -24.62
N THR A 26 -17.10 8.94 -24.34
CA THR A 26 -16.19 10.00 -23.91
C THR A 26 -15.58 9.62 -22.57
N ALA A 27 -14.28 9.28 -22.56
CA ALA A 27 -13.53 9.07 -21.33
C ALA A 27 -13.63 10.32 -20.46
N ALA A 28 -14.03 10.16 -19.19
CA ALA A 28 -14.06 11.24 -18.24
C ALA A 28 -12.66 11.87 -18.12
N PRO A 29 -12.54 13.21 -17.97
CA PRO A 29 -11.23 13.87 -17.86
C PRO A 29 -10.47 13.32 -16.64
N THR A 30 -9.34 12.68 -16.88
CA THR A 30 -8.43 12.24 -15.81
C THR A 30 -7.86 13.48 -15.12
N LYS A 31 -8.24 13.68 -13.86
CA LYS A 31 -7.72 14.77 -13.03
C LYS A 31 -6.20 14.62 -12.93
N LYS A 32 -5.47 15.63 -13.42
CA LYS A 32 -4.00 15.65 -13.34
C LYS A 32 -3.57 15.47 -11.87
N PRO A 33 -2.63 14.56 -11.55
CA PRO A 33 -2.19 14.35 -10.18
C PRO A 33 -1.71 15.66 -9.57
N THR A 34 -2.20 15.98 -8.37
CA THR A 34 -1.71 17.14 -7.62
C THR A 34 -0.26 16.88 -7.21
N PRO A 35 0.69 17.79 -7.43
CA PRO A 35 2.06 17.61 -7.00
C PRO A 35 2.14 17.34 -5.49
N VAL A 36 2.92 16.34 -5.09
CA VAL A 36 3.22 16.05 -3.69
C VAL A 36 4.25 17.08 -3.21
N ILE A 37 3.89 17.86 -2.19
CA ILE A 37 4.75 18.87 -1.59
C ILE A 37 5.00 18.48 -0.14
N CYS A 38 6.24 18.14 0.20
CA CYS A 38 6.64 17.84 1.57
C CYS A 38 7.00 19.12 2.32
N LYS A 39 6.41 19.29 3.51
CA LYS A 39 6.72 20.39 4.42
C LYS A 39 8.00 20.12 5.21
N PRO A 40 8.70 21.13 5.69
CA PRO A 40 9.76 20.93 6.67
C PRO A 40 9.28 20.14 7.89
N THR A 41 10.13 19.30 8.45
CA THR A 41 9.82 18.46 9.60
C THR A 41 10.90 18.58 10.67
N THR A 42 10.53 18.33 11.92
CA THR A 42 11.46 18.21 13.06
C THR A 42 11.77 16.75 13.40
N ALA A 43 11.32 15.82 12.57
CA ALA A 43 11.61 14.39 12.74
C ALA A 43 13.11 14.13 12.64
N LYS A 44 13.63 13.36 13.57
CA LYS A 44 15.02 12.96 13.65
C LYS A 44 15.16 11.63 14.38
N ALA A 45 16.29 10.97 14.23
CA ALA A 45 16.61 9.80 15.02
C ALA A 45 16.51 10.10 16.53
N HIS A 46 15.88 9.20 17.26
CA HIS A 46 15.71 9.33 18.71
C HIS A 46 15.67 7.96 19.39
N THR A 47 15.77 7.96 20.71
CA THR A 47 15.70 6.74 21.50
C THR A 47 14.37 6.05 21.37
N VAL A 48 14.41 4.71 21.40
CA VAL A 48 13.22 3.87 21.30
C VAL A 48 12.37 3.98 22.57
N LYS A 49 11.05 4.17 22.38
CA LYS A 49 10.11 4.11 23.50
C LYS A 49 9.88 2.66 23.91
N ASN A 50 9.94 2.41 25.22
CA ASN A 50 9.57 1.11 25.77
C ASN A 50 8.05 0.95 25.75
N ILE A 51 7.55 0.02 24.97
CA ILE A 51 6.13 -0.34 24.88
C ILE A 51 5.99 -1.81 25.32
N ILE A 52 5.10 -2.06 26.25
CA ILE A 52 4.79 -3.42 26.70
C ILE A 52 4.07 -4.16 25.59
N PRO A 53 4.52 -5.35 25.20
CA PRO A 53 3.84 -6.15 24.19
C PRO A 53 2.38 -6.43 24.60
N PRO A 54 1.41 -6.17 23.73
CA PRO A 54 0.02 -6.42 24.06
C PRO A 54 -0.30 -7.92 23.98
N GLU A 55 -1.23 -8.35 24.82
CA GLU A 55 -1.83 -9.68 24.67
C GLU A 55 -2.75 -9.71 23.45
N VAL A 56 -2.59 -10.76 22.63
CA VAL A 56 -3.39 -10.94 21.41
C VAL A 56 -4.61 -11.79 21.72
N LYS A 57 -5.78 -11.16 21.75
CA LYS A 57 -7.08 -11.80 22.09
C LYS A 57 -8.14 -11.58 20.99
N PRO A 58 -8.98 -12.59 20.70
CA PRO A 58 -10.15 -12.41 19.86
C PRO A 58 -11.19 -11.49 20.55
N PRO A 59 -12.13 -10.88 19.78
CA PRO A 59 -12.24 -11.01 18.32
C PRO A 59 -11.22 -10.14 17.57
N PHE A 60 -10.59 -10.74 16.56
CA PHE A 60 -9.63 -10.03 15.71
C PHE A 60 -10.37 -9.14 14.71
N LYS A 61 -10.02 -7.85 14.68
CA LYS A 61 -10.68 -6.85 13.86
C LYS A 61 -9.69 -6.16 12.92
N ASN A 62 -10.16 -5.87 11.71
CA ASN A 62 -9.45 -4.96 10.83
C ASN A 62 -9.40 -3.57 11.47
N ARG A 63 -8.33 -2.85 11.22
CA ARG A 63 -8.10 -1.50 11.75
C ARG A 63 -7.65 -0.57 10.64
N THR A 64 -7.92 0.70 10.81
CA THR A 64 -7.41 1.74 9.92
C THR A 64 -6.29 2.49 10.63
N PHE A 65 -5.11 2.47 10.02
CA PHE A 65 -3.96 3.28 10.44
C PHE A 65 -3.88 4.51 9.55
N THR A 66 -3.92 5.69 10.14
CA THR A 66 -3.71 6.96 9.44
C THR A 66 -2.35 7.51 9.86
N PHE A 67 -1.41 7.48 8.93
CA PHE A 67 -0.09 8.07 9.07
C PHE A 67 -0.14 9.50 8.55
N THR A 68 -0.10 10.48 9.45
CA THR A 68 0.11 11.88 9.07
C THR A 68 1.60 12.07 8.83
N THR A 69 1.99 12.31 7.59
CA THR A 69 3.39 12.58 7.22
C THR A 69 3.59 14.06 6.89
N ASN A 70 4.84 14.50 6.83
CA ASN A 70 5.17 15.83 6.34
C ASN A 70 4.83 16.03 4.85
N CYS A 71 4.56 14.95 4.10
CA CYS A 71 4.22 14.96 2.67
C CYS A 71 2.71 14.72 2.42
N GLY A 72 1.91 14.50 3.46
CA GLY A 72 0.48 14.21 3.38
C GLY A 72 0.07 12.98 4.19
N GLU A 73 -1.17 12.56 4.06
CA GLU A 73 -1.69 11.39 4.76
C GLU A 73 -1.51 10.11 3.95
N ILE A 74 -1.00 9.06 4.60
CA ILE A 74 -1.01 7.69 4.10
C ILE A 74 -1.96 6.89 4.99
N VAL A 75 -3.00 6.31 4.38
CA VAL A 75 -4.00 5.51 5.10
C VAL A 75 -3.82 4.04 4.73
N ILE A 76 -3.68 3.20 5.75
CA ILE A 76 -3.51 1.77 5.61
C ILE A 76 -4.70 1.06 6.25
N GLN A 77 -5.37 0.23 5.46
CA GLN A 77 -6.35 -0.72 5.98
C GLN A 77 -5.59 -1.98 6.42
N ALA A 78 -5.51 -2.17 7.73
CA ALA A 78 -4.82 -3.30 8.33
C ALA A 78 -5.76 -4.52 8.47
N ASN A 79 -5.26 -5.69 8.09
CA ASN A 79 -6.00 -6.95 8.13
C ASN A 79 -5.75 -7.69 9.45
N GLY A 80 -6.40 -7.26 10.51
CA GLY A 80 -6.28 -7.88 11.83
C GLY A 80 -6.88 -9.28 11.94
N LYS A 81 -7.65 -9.72 10.94
CA LYS A 81 -8.14 -11.11 10.88
C LYS A 81 -7.07 -12.07 10.39
N SER A 82 -6.25 -11.66 9.40
CA SER A 82 -5.18 -12.48 8.83
C SER A 82 -3.83 -12.28 9.52
N ALA A 83 -3.59 -11.10 10.10
CA ALA A 83 -2.35 -10.74 10.80
C ALA A 83 -2.65 -10.18 12.21
N PRO A 84 -3.30 -10.97 13.11
CA PRO A 84 -3.76 -10.46 14.41
C PRO A 84 -2.62 -10.07 15.35
N ILE A 85 -1.52 -10.79 15.35
CA ILE A 85 -0.35 -10.49 16.20
C ILE A 85 0.25 -9.16 15.75
N THR A 86 0.53 -9.05 14.46
CA THR A 86 1.14 -7.88 13.84
C THR A 86 0.29 -6.63 14.05
N VAL A 87 -1.00 -6.71 13.69
CA VAL A 87 -1.90 -5.54 13.79
C VAL A 87 -2.09 -5.10 15.25
N THR A 88 -2.12 -6.04 16.20
CA THR A 88 -2.19 -5.74 17.62
C THR A 88 -0.91 -5.07 18.13
N ALA A 89 0.26 -5.59 17.77
CA ALA A 89 1.56 -5.03 18.13
C ALA A 89 1.73 -3.61 17.55
N LEU A 90 1.47 -3.44 16.25
CA LEU A 90 1.60 -2.15 15.59
C LEU A 90 0.61 -1.11 16.12
N ALA A 91 -0.62 -1.52 16.47
CA ALA A 91 -1.60 -0.63 17.09
C ALA A 91 -1.15 -0.14 18.47
N ALA A 92 -0.56 -1.01 19.29
CA ALA A 92 0.00 -0.63 20.58
C ALA A 92 1.17 0.35 20.42
N LEU A 93 2.09 0.06 19.51
CA LEU A 93 3.21 0.94 19.19
C LEU A 93 2.73 2.32 18.71
N ALA A 94 1.75 2.36 17.80
CA ALA A 94 1.17 3.60 17.29
C ALA A 94 0.48 4.41 18.40
N ASN A 95 -0.34 3.76 19.25
CA ASN A 95 -1.03 4.42 20.36
C ASN A 95 -0.05 4.92 21.42
N GLY A 96 1.07 4.24 21.64
CA GLY A 96 2.17 4.67 22.50
C GLY A 96 3.03 5.78 21.88
N GLY A 97 2.74 6.19 20.64
CA GLY A 97 3.48 7.24 19.92
C GLY A 97 4.90 6.81 19.52
N PHE A 98 5.11 5.50 19.33
CA PHE A 98 6.41 4.94 18.92
C PHE A 98 6.90 5.49 17.58
N TYR A 99 5.97 5.68 16.64
CA TYR A 99 6.27 6.16 15.28
C TYR A 99 6.32 7.68 15.15
N ASN A 100 5.92 8.42 16.20
CA ASN A 100 5.83 9.88 16.10
C ASN A 100 7.21 10.51 15.94
N LYS A 101 7.34 11.40 14.96
CA LYS A 101 8.58 12.11 14.63
C LYS A 101 9.73 11.19 14.20
N THR A 102 9.40 10.02 13.61
CA THR A 102 10.35 9.14 12.94
C THR A 102 10.35 9.43 11.42
N PHE A 103 11.38 9.00 10.73
CA PHE A 103 11.45 9.11 9.26
C PHE A 103 11.61 7.73 8.62
N CYS A 104 11.25 7.62 7.34
CA CYS A 104 11.51 6.41 6.57
C CYS A 104 12.97 6.43 6.12
N HIS A 105 13.72 5.45 6.57
CA HIS A 105 15.19 5.43 6.52
C HIS A 105 15.75 4.68 5.31
N ARG A 106 14.91 3.95 4.55
CA ARG A 106 15.35 3.17 3.39
C ARG A 106 14.32 3.23 2.27
N LEU A 107 14.79 3.52 1.08
CA LEU A 107 14.07 3.44 -0.18
C LEU A 107 14.83 2.49 -1.10
N VAL A 108 14.13 1.62 -1.82
CA VAL A 108 14.68 0.78 -2.90
C VAL A 108 13.89 1.06 -4.17
N THR A 109 14.62 1.27 -5.29
CA THR A 109 14.07 1.73 -6.57
C THR A 109 14.42 0.83 -7.75
N ASP A 110 15.05 -0.31 -7.50
CA ASP A 110 15.42 -1.29 -8.50
C ASP A 110 15.23 -2.71 -7.95
N GLU A 111 14.83 -3.66 -8.81
CA GLU A 111 14.46 -5.05 -8.51
C GLU A 111 13.25 -5.16 -7.56
N ILE A 112 13.28 -4.47 -6.42
CA ILE A 112 12.15 -4.35 -5.48
C ILE A 112 11.82 -2.88 -5.24
N TYR A 113 10.54 -2.57 -5.06
CA TYR A 113 10.02 -1.19 -5.02
C TYR A 113 9.37 -0.91 -3.68
N VAL A 114 10.20 -0.57 -2.68
CA VAL A 114 9.75 -0.42 -1.29
C VAL A 114 10.26 0.85 -0.62
N LEU A 115 9.42 1.44 0.23
CA LEU A 115 9.78 2.48 1.19
C LEU A 115 9.68 1.89 2.60
N GLN A 116 10.78 1.79 3.31
CA GLN A 116 10.85 1.20 4.65
C GLN A 116 10.91 2.27 5.73
N CYS A 117 10.08 2.07 6.77
CA CYS A 117 9.89 2.98 7.89
C CYS A 117 9.81 2.19 9.22
N GLY A 118 9.59 2.88 10.33
CA GLY A 118 9.25 2.24 11.60
C GLY A 118 10.42 1.96 12.52
N ASP A 119 11.59 2.51 12.20
CA ASP A 119 12.75 2.53 13.09
C ASP A 119 12.94 3.94 13.67
N PRO A 120 12.71 4.17 14.98
CA PRO A 120 12.94 5.46 15.60
C PRO A 120 14.40 5.92 15.57
N THR A 121 15.35 4.99 15.50
CA THR A 121 16.77 5.31 15.44
C THR A 121 17.26 5.69 14.05
N GLY A 122 16.47 5.36 13.01
CA GLY A 122 16.80 5.63 11.61
C GLY A 122 17.98 4.83 11.05
N THR A 123 18.45 3.82 11.77
CA THR A 123 19.64 3.03 11.41
C THR A 123 19.30 1.76 10.62
N GLY A 124 18.01 1.40 10.54
CA GLY A 124 17.55 0.10 10.04
C GLY A 124 17.69 -1.04 11.05
N LYS A 125 18.27 -0.79 12.22
CA LYS A 125 18.51 -1.78 13.29
C LYS A 125 17.67 -1.55 14.54
N GLY A 126 17.02 -0.39 14.65
CA GLY A 126 16.15 -0.05 15.78
C GLY A 126 14.80 -0.76 15.71
N GLY A 127 14.17 -0.90 16.88
CA GLY A 127 12.88 -1.54 17.03
C GLY A 127 12.44 -1.54 18.49
N PRO A 128 11.27 -2.10 18.81
CA PRO A 128 10.84 -2.27 20.20
C PRO A 128 11.69 -3.33 20.89
N ASN A 129 11.53 -3.44 22.22
CA ASN A 129 12.22 -4.45 23.03
C ASN A 129 11.59 -5.85 22.97
N PHE A 130 10.79 -6.12 21.95
CA PHE A 130 10.17 -7.43 21.69
C PHE A 130 10.17 -7.73 20.19
N THR A 131 10.08 -9.02 19.89
CA THR A 131 9.84 -9.55 18.55
C THR A 131 8.68 -10.52 18.58
N TYR A 132 8.12 -10.78 17.40
CA TYR A 132 7.04 -11.76 17.24
C TYR A 132 7.15 -12.51 15.91
N ARG A 133 6.43 -13.64 15.85
CA ARG A 133 6.47 -14.55 14.71
C ARG A 133 5.84 -13.93 13.45
N ALA A 134 6.24 -14.46 12.30
CA ALA A 134 5.58 -14.18 11.04
C ALA A 134 4.18 -14.82 10.98
N GLU A 135 3.29 -14.18 10.24
CA GLU A 135 1.94 -14.65 9.94
C GLU A 135 1.50 -14.08 8.58
N ASN A 136 0.43 -14.59 7.97
CA ASN A 136 -0.11 -14.09 6.70
C ASN A 136 0.97 -13.87 5.62
N LEU A 137 1.81 -14.88 5.42
CA LEU A 137 2.84 -14.86 4.37
C LEU A 137 2.19 -15.07 2.99
N PRO A 138 2.65 -14.40 1.93
CA PRO A 138 2.15 -14.64 0.58
C PRO A 138 2.62 -15.98 0.03
N GLN A 139 2.06 -16.40 -1.10
CA GLN A 139 2.58 -17.51 -1.87
C GLN A 139 3.84 -17.08 -2.64
N ALA A 140 4.71 -18.04 -2.96
CA ALA A 140 5.91 -17.82 -3.78
C ALA A 140 5.52 -17.78 -5.27
N VAL A 141 4.98 -16.66 -5.72
CA VAL A 141 4.56 -16.39 -7.11
C VAL A 141 5.10 -15.04 -7.55
N GLU A 142 5.09 -14.79 -8.86
CA GLU A 142 5.43 -13.48 -9.40
C GLU A 142 4.52 -12.39 -8.83
N ALA A 143 5.09 -11.19 -8.59
CA ALA A 143 4.41 -10.04 -7.99
C ALA A 143 3.66 -10.39 -6.68
N ASN A 144 4.25 -11.25 -5.86
CA ASN A 144 3.64 -11.71 -4.61
C ASN A 144 3.44 -10.58 -3.57
N TYR A 145 4.06 -9.43 -3.78
CA TYR A 145 3.81 -8.20 -3.04
C TYR A 145 3.38 -7.09 -4.03
N PRO A 146 2.09 -7.07 -4.43
CA PRO A 146 1.62 -6.06 -5.39
C PRO A 146 1.61 -4.65 -4.79
N ALA A 147 1.64 -3.64 -5.66
CA ALA A 147 1.63 -2.23 -5.28
C ALA A 147 0.51 -1.90 -4.28
N GLY A 148 0.85 -1.14 -3.25
CA GLY A 148 -0.02 -0.83 -2.12
C GLY A 148 0.06 -1.83 -0.97
N THR A 149 0.72 -2.98 -1.11
CA THR A 149 0.96 -3.91 0.00
C THR A 149 1.81 -3.25 1.09
N VAL A 150 1.45 -3.53 2.36
CA VAL A 150 2.26 -3.13 3.51
C VAL A 150 2.63 -4.39 4.29
N ALA A 151 3.95 -4.60 4.44
CA ALA A 151 4.48 -5.80 5.07
C ALA A 151 5.54 -5.46 6.12
N MET A 152 5.80 -6.42 7.03
CA MET A 152 6.83 -6.26 8.07
C MET A 152 8.21 -6.51 7.50
N ALA A 153 9.15 -5.61 7.82
CA ALA A 153 10.57 -5.92 7.70
C ALA A 153 11.00 -6.80 8.88
N ASN A 154 11.92 -7.73 8.62
CA ASN A 154 12.47 -8.62 9.63
C ASN A 154 13.95 -8.98 9.32
N ASN A 155 14.63 -9.57 10.27
CA ASN A 155 16.01 -10.07 10.16
C ASN A 155 16.04 -11.62 10.20
N GLY A 156 15.07 -12.26 9.56
CA GLY A 156 14.88 -13.70 9.56
C GLY A 156 13.60 -14.13 10.30
N ALA A 157 13.40 -15.42 10.44
CA ALA A 157 12.18 -15.98 11.00
C ALA A 157 11.90 -15.47 12.42
N ASN A 158 10.64 -15.08 12.68
CA ASN A 158 10.16 -14.65 14.00
C ASN A 158 10.84 -13.41 14.60
N THR A 159 11.39 -12.55 13.76
CA THR A 159 12.03 -11.29 14.18
C THR A 159 11.24 -10.03 13.78
N ASN A 160 9.95 -10.16 13.52
CA ASN A 160 9.08 -8.99 13.31
C ASN A 160 9.12 -8.10 14.55
N GLY A 161 9.21 -6.78 14.34
CA GLY A 161 9.23 -5.77 15.40
C GLY A 161 8.32 -4.60 15.06
N SER A 162 8.91 -3.43 14.81
CA SER A 162 8.17 -2.21 14.44
C SER A 162 8.38 -1.79 12.99
N GLN A 163 9.45 -2.26 12.35
CA GLN A 163 9.78 -1.82 11.00
C GLN A 163 8.86 -2.49 9.96
N PHE A 164 8.39 -1.69 9.03
CA PHE A 164 7.53 -2.11 7.93
C PHE A 164 7.94 -1.42 6.64
N PHE A 165 7.52 -1.98 5.52
CA PHE A 165 7.70 -1.34 4.22
C PHE A 165 6.38 -1.24 3.47
N ILE A 166 6.28 -0.20 2.64
CA ILE A 166 5.19 0.04 1.71
C ILE A 166 5.71 -0.28 0.31
N VAL A 167 5.07 -1.23 -0.35
CA VAL A 167 5.34 -1.58 -1.75
C VAL A 167 4.66 -0.55 -2.64
N TYR A 168 5.42 0.15 -3.50
CA TYR A 168 4.84 1.20 -4.33
C TYR A 168 4.70 0.82 -5.82
N GLU A 169 5.35 -0.27 -6.25
CA GLU A 169 5.16 -0.94 -7.54
C GLU A 169 5.17 -2.45 -7.32
N ASP A 170 4.58 -3.22 -8.24
CA ASP A 170 4.50 -4.68 -8.12
C ASP A 170 5.90 -5.28 -7.95
N THR A 171 6.08 -6.10 -6.92
CA THR A 171 7.39 -6.57 -6.48
C THR A 171 7.35 -8.07 -6.20
N SER A 172 8.36 -8.78 -6.66
CA SER A 172 8.59 -10.20 -6.34
C SER A 172 9.71 -10.31 -5.31
N MET A 173 9.43 -10.95 -4.19
CA MET A 173 10.41 -11.22 -3.12
C MET A 173 10.16 -12.60 -2.53
N ASP A 174 11.12 -13.10 -1.76
CA ASP A 174 10.90 -14.27 -0.92
C ASP A 174 9.66 -14.08 -0.03
N PRO A 175 8.79 -15.08 0.12
CA PRO A 175 7.52 -14.95 0.84
C PRO A 175 7.71 -14.97 2.37
N ASN A 176 8.67 -14.21 2.89
CA ASN A 176 9.12 -14.19 4.28
C ASN A 176 8.62 -13.00 5.09
N TYR A 177 7.86 -12.09 4.45
CA TYR A 177 7.44 -10.83 5.06
C TYR A 177 5.94 -10.82 5.30
N THR A 178 5.54 -10.72 6.58
CA THR A 178 4.12 -10.68 6.98
C THR A 178 3.38 -9.54 6.33
N ILE A 179 2.42 -9.83 5.46
CA ILE A 179 1.50 -8.82 4.90
C ILE A 179 0.45 -8.49 5.96
N TRP A 180 0.45 -7.26 6.46
CA TRP A 180 -0.49 -6.86 7.51
C TRP A 180 -1.52 -5.82 7.07
N GLY A 181 -1.36 -5.23 5.88
CA GLY A 181 -2.30 -4.23 5.40
C GLY A 181 -2.09 -3.82 3.95
N ARG A 182 -2.93 -2.90 3.52
CA ARG A 182 -2.88 -2.29 2.19
C ARG A 182 -3.11 -0.78 2.29
N VAL A 183 -2.35 -0.02 1.52
CA VAL A 183 -2.56 1.44 1.37
C VAL A 183 -3.87 1.67 0.62
N THR A 184 -4.76 2.47 1.20
CA THR A 184 -6.05 2.87 0.59
C THR A 184 -6.06 4.34 0.18
N LYS A 185 -5.10 5.14 0.67
CA LYS A 185 -4.90 6.55 0.32
C LYS A 185 -3.42 6.91 0.52
N GLY A 186 -2.85 7.69 -0.38
CA GLY A 186 -1.51 8.24 -0.23
C GLY A 186 -0.40 7.39 -0.85
N LEU A 187 -0.71 6.37 -1.67
CA LEU A 187 0.31 5.62 -2.40
C LEU A 187 1.06 6.53 -3.40
N GLU A 188 0.38 7.52 -3.95
CA GLU A 188 0.96 8.56 -4.81
C GLU A 188 2.06 9.37 -4.11
N ILE A 189 1.97 9.53 -2.77
CA ILE A 189 3.02 10.17 -1.97
C ILE A 189 4.28 9.32 -2.01
N VAL A 190 4.15 8.01 -1.76
CA VAL A 190 5.29 7.08 -1.78
C VAL A 190 5.94 7.04 -3.17
N LYS A 191 5.13 6.97 -4.23
CA LYS A 191 5.61 7.02 -5.62
C LYS A 191 6.34 8.33 -5.95
N ALA A 192 5.84 9.46 -5.44
CA ALA A 192 6.51 10.74 -5.63
C ALA A 192 7.88 10.80 -4.92
N ILE A 193 7.98 10.27 -3.70
CA ILE A 193 9.25 10.13 -2.98
C ILE A 193 10.23 9.23 -3.75
N ALA A 194 9.75 8.09 -4.22
CA ALA A 194 10.57 7.13 -4.99
C ALA A 194 11.13 7.74 -6.27
N LYS A 195 10.34 8.59 -6.94
CA LYS A 195 10.76 9.29 -8.17
C LYS A 195 11.95 10.24 -7.95
N GLU A 196 12.08 10.83 -6.76
CA GLU A 196 13.23 11.67 -6.42
C GLU A 196 14.51 10.84 -6.18
N GLY A 197 14.36 9.53 -5.92
CA GLY A 197 15.47 8.61 -5.69
C GLY A 197 16.07 8.73 -4.30
N VAL A 198 17.31 8.22 -4.16
CA VAL A 198 18.07 8.17 -2.92
C VAL A 198 19.20 9.22 -2.90
N VAL A 199 19.68 9.55 -1.71
CA VAL A 199 20.64 10.66 -1.49
C VAL A 199 21.92 10.51 -2.28
N ASP A 200 22.46 9.30 -2.34
CA ASP A 200 23.74 9.00 -3.03
C ASP A 200 23.59 8.64 -4.52
N GLY A 201 22.35 8.65 -5.05
CA GLY A 201 22.05 8.34 -6.44
C GLY A 201 22.12 6.86 -6.80
N THR A 202 22.25 5.97 -5.83
CA THR A 202 22.15 4.52 -6.02
C THR A 202 20.69 4.05 -6.11
N SER A 203 20.45 2.76 -6.21
CA SER A 203 19.09 2.20 -6.20
C SER A 203 18.55 1.93 -4.81
N GLU A 204 19.37 2.02 -3.76
CA GLU A 204 18.96 1.74 -2.37
C GLU A 204 19.66 2.70 -1.40
N GLY A 205 18.90 3.32 -0.50
CA GLY A 205 19.46 4.21 0.51
C GLY A 205 18.42 5.11 1.17
N LEU A 206 18.90 6.19 1.79
CA LEU A 206 18.02 7.20 2.38
C LEU A 206 17.28 7.95 1.26
N PRO A 207 15.95 8.11 1.34
CA PRO A 207 15.20 8.90 0.36
C PRO A 207 15.77 10.32 0.24
N LYS A 208 16.00 10.80 -0.99
CA LYS A 208 16.47 12.16 -1.25
C LYS A 208 15.47 13.21 -0.73
N GLN A 209 14.19 12.96 -0.96
CA GLN A 209 13.12 13.73 -0.32
C GLN A 209 12.73 13.04 0.98
N MET A 210 13.10 13.64 2.12
CA MET A 210 12.74 13.10 3.44
C MET A 210 11.23 13.00 3.61
N ILE A 211 10.75 11.81 3.94
CA ILE A 211 9.39 11.57 4.40
C ILE A 211 9.41 11.13 5.86
N ALA A 212 8.66 11.86 6.69
CA ALA A 212 8.61 11.66 8.14
C ALA A 212 7.19 11.39 8.60
N ILE A 213 7.05 10.46 9.54
CA ILE A 213 5.80 10.16 10.24
C ILE A 213 5.66 11.14 11.40
N GLU A 214 4.80 12.13 11.25
CA GLU A 214 4.53 13.11 12.29
C GLU A 214 3.69 12.50 13.42
N ARG A 215 2.71 11.66 13.05
CA ARG A 215 1.80 10.99 13.96
C ARG A 215 1.10 9.80 13.30
N VAL A 216 0.76 8.78 14.09
CA VAL A 216 -0.13 7.68 13.68
C VAL A 216 -1.37 7.66 14.54
N ARG A 217 -2.54 7.49 13.91
CA ARG A 217 -3.81 7.23 14.57
C ARG A 217 -4.34 5.87 14.14
N VAL A 218 -4.91 5.12 15.08
CA VAL A 218 -5.50 3.79 14.84
C VAL A 218 -6.98 3.81 15.24
N ARG A 219 -7.82 3.31 14.34
CA ARG A 219 -9.26 3.13 14.55
C ARG A 219 -9.73 1.73 14.18
#